data_cd6d82f189e1e250a1f25b97cd9567eb
#
_entry.id   cd6d82f189e1e250a1f25b97cd9567eb
#
_cell.length_a   1.000
_cell.length_b   1.000
_cell.length_c   1.000
_cell.angle_alpha   90.00
_cell.angle_beta   90.00
_cell.angle_gamma   90.00
#
_symmetry.space_group_name_H-M   'P 1'
#
loop_
_entity.id
_entity.type
_entity.pdbx_description
1 polymer ?
#
loop_
_entity_poly.entity_id
_entity_poly.type
_entity_poly.pdbx_seq_one_letter_code
_entity_poly.pdbx_strand_id
1 'polypeptide(L)'
;TQETASSDFLRTAIIMLVGIGIALIFVTRSVLQPLFILGTLVIAYLTSLSINQWLVHALLGRSLLAWNTPFFSFIMIVALGVDYSIFLMMRYRELGEVNPGWTTSEKMLQACDIIGTVVISAAIILGGTFAALIPSGVPTLIEVALCVDIGLLLLVFLLPINMSAAMKITYEGLGRKKNKKDAE
;
A
#
# COMPACT_ATOMS: atom_id res chain seq x y z
N THR A 1 6.14 -15.56 26.27
CA THR A 1 7.00 -14.64 25.50
C THR A 1 6.55 -14.48 24.04
N GLN A 2 6.18 -15.55 23.30
CA GLN A 2 5.65 -15.43 21.94
C GLN A 2 4.21 -14.88 21.92
N GLU A 3 3.37 -15.26 22.84
CA GLU A 3 2.01 -14.72 22.96
C GLU A 3 2.00 -13.23 23.31
N THR A 4 2.92 -12.77 24.14
CA THR A 4 3.07 -11.34 24.45
C THR A 4 3.50 -10.56 23.22
N ALA A 5 4.45 -11.09 22.44
CA ALA A 5 4.94 -10.45 21.21
C ALA A 5 3.85 -10.35 20.13
N SER A 6 2.98 -11.36 19.99
CA SER A 6 1.89 -11.31 19.01
C SER A 6 0.78 -10.35 19.42
N SER A 7 0.45 -10.24 20.70
CA SER A 7 -0.53 -9.27 21.20
C SER A 7 -0.03 -7.83 21.10
N ASP A 8 1.25 -7.60 21.39
CA ASP A 8 1.89 -6.30 21.24
C ASP A 8 2.01 -5.89 19.77
N PHE A 9 2.31 -6.83 18.87
CA PHE A 9 2.28 -6.61 17.43
C PHE A 9 0.89 -6.17 16.97
N LEU A 10 -0.16 -6.88 17.36
CA LEU A 10 -1.53 -6.55 16.94
C LEU A 10 -1.96 -5.17 17.45
N ARG A 11 -1.66 -4.84 18.69
CA ARG A 11 -1.94 -3.52 19.28
C ARG A 11 -1.20 -2.40 18.52
N THR A 12 0.09 -2.59 18.27
CA THR A 12 0.91 -1.62 17.54
C THR A 12 0.42 -1.46 16.11
N ALA A 13 0.09 -2.56 15.42
CA ALA A 13 -0.46 -2.52 14.07
C ALA A 13 -1.79 -1.75 14.01
N ILE A 14 -2.70 -1.97 14.97
CA ILE A 14 -3.98 -1.27 15.03
C ILE A 14 -3.75 0.23 15.29
N ILE A 15 -2.92 0.59 16.26
CA ILE A 15 -2.62 2.00 16.58
C ILE A 15 -2.00 2.70 15.36
N MET A 16 -1.07 2.04 14.68
CA MET A 16 -0.43 2.54 13.48
C MET A 16 -1.43 2.73 12.35
N LEU A 17 -2.28 1.74 12.06
CA LEU A 17 -3.31 1.84 11.02
C LEU A 17 -4.34 2.93 11.32
N VAL A 18 -4.74 3.11 12.58
CA VAL A 18 -5.65 4.19 13.00
C VAL A 18 -4.98 5.55 12.82
N GLY A 19 -3.73 5.71 13.26
CA GLY A 19 -2.98 6.96 13.10
C GLY A 19 -2.79 7.34 11.63
N ILE A 20 -2.41 6.38 10.79
CA ILE A 20 -2.28 6.56 9.34
C ILE A 20 -3.64 6.85 8.71
N GLY A 21 -4.69 6.15 9.12
CA GLY A 21 -6.05 6.39 8.65
C GLY A 21 -6.51 7.83 8.91
N ILE A 22 -6.25 8.37 10.09
CA ILE A 22 -6.55 9.76 10.45
C ILE A 22 -5.75 10.73 9.55
N ALA A 23 -4.45 10.50 9.39
CA ALA A 23 -3.61 11.31 8.52
C ALA A 23 -4.09 11.29 7.06
N LEU A 24 -4.45 10.11 6.55
CA LEU A 24 -4.99 9.97 5.19
C LEU A 24 -6.35 10.66 5.04
N ILE A 25 -7.24 10.59 6.02
CA ILE A 25 -8.53 11.31 6.00
C ILE A 25 -8.27 12.81 5.89
N PHE A 26 -7.30 13.33 6.63
CA PHE A 26 -6.95 14.74 6.58
C PHE A 26 -6.41 15.15 5.19
N VAL A 27 -5.55 14.35 4.59
CA VAL A 27 -4.97 14.59 3.26
C VAL A 27 -6.02 14.40 2.15
N THR A 28 -6.80 13.32 2.19
CA THR A 28 -7.77 12.99 1.12
C THR A 28 -9.09 13.75 1.25
N ARG A 29 -9.39 14.33 2.42
CA ARG A 29 -10.68 14.95 2.76
C ARG A 29 -11.89 14.04 2.48
N SER A 30 -11.69 12.74 2.56
CA SER A 30 -12.69 11.69 2.34
C SER A 30 -12.42 10.55 3.32
N VAL A 31 -13.44 9.86 3.79
CA VAL A 31 -13.28 8.71 4.68
C VAL A 31 -13.17 7.41 3.89
N LEU A 32 -13.82 7.36 2.72
CA LEU A 32 -13.90 6.15 1.91
C LEU A 32 -12.57 5.80 1.24
N GLN A 33 -11.85 6.79 0.75
CA GLN A 33 -10.56 6.59 0.06
C GLN A 33 -9.47 6.00 0.98
N PRO A 34 -9.22 6.54 2.20
CA PRO A 34 -8.29 5.92 3.14
C PRO A 34 -8.63 4.47 3.47
N LEU A 35 -9.91 4.15 3.59
CA LEU A 35 -10.34 2.78 3.86
C LEU A 35 -9.93 1.81 2.74
N PHE A 36 -10.10 2.20 1.47
CA PHE A 36 -9.63 1.41 0.32
C PHE A 36 -8.11 1.30 0.28
N ILE A 37 -7.39 2.39 0.57
CA ILE A 37 -5.92 2.39 0.62
C ILE A 37 -5.44 1.41 1.70
N LEU A 38 -5.90 1.58 2.93
CA LEU A 38 -5.50 0.70 4.04
C LEU A 38 -5.88 -0.76 3.80
N GLY A 39 -7.06 -1.02 3.24
CA GLY A 39 -7.47 -2.36 2.85
C GLY A 39 -6.51 -2.98 1.82
N THR A 40 -6.10 -2.22 0.81
CA THR A 40 -5.12 -2.66 -0.19
C THR A 40 -3.76 -2.97 0.44
N LEU A 41 -3.29 -2.11 1.36
CA LEU A 41 -2.01 -2.30 2.04
C LEU A 41 -2.00 -3.56 2.91
N VAL A 42 -3.09 -3.81 3.63
CA VAL A 42 -3.23 -5.03 4.44
C VAL A 42 -3.24 -6.28 3.56
N ILE A 43 -3.98 -6.26 2.45
CA ILE A 43 -4.01 -7.38 1.49
C ILE A 43 -2.63 -7.60 0.88
N ALA A 44 -1.95 -6.54 0.43
CA ALA A 44 -0.59 -6.62 -0.11
C ALA A 44 0.39 -7.21 0.90
N TYR A 45 0.33 -6.77 2.16
CA TYR A 45 1.15 -7.30 3.23
C TYR A 45 0.88 -8.80 3.49
N LEU A 46 -0.38 -9.20 3.66
CA LEU A 46 -0.72 -10.60 3.93
C LEU A 46 -0.31 -11.51 2.76
N THR A 47 -0.51 -11.06 1.54
CA THR A 47 -0.09 -11.80 0.33
C THR A 47 1.44 -11.89 0.27
N SER A 48 2.15 -10.79 0.52
CA SER A 48 3.61 -10.77 0.57
C SER A 48 4.16 -11.71 1.63
N LEU A 49 3.57 -11.70 2.82
CA LEU A 49 3.97 -12.58 3.92
C LEU A 49 3.77 -14.06 3.57
N SER A 50 2.66 -14.40 2.92
CA SER A 50 2.36 -15.77 2.49
C SER A 50 3.35 -16.26 1.41
N ILE A 51 3.64 -15.43 0.43
CA ILE A 51 4.61 -15.74 -0.63
C ILE A 51 6.02 -15.86 -0.03
N ASN A 52 6.38 -14.94 0.88
CA ASN A 52 7.67 -14.97 1.55
C ASN A 52 7.86 -16.24 2.37
N GLN A 53 6.86 -16.68 3.12
CA GLN A 53 6.93 -17.93 3.88
C GLN A 53 7.16 -19.14 2.97
N TRP A 54 6.46 -19.20 1.83
CA TRP A 54 6.68 -20.26 0.83
C TRP A 54 8.10 -20.20 0.23
N LEU A 55 8.59 -19.00 -0.09
CA LEU A 55 9.91 -18.80 -0.68
C LEU A 55 11.04 -19.14 0.30
N VAL A 56 10.90 -18.72 1.56
CA VAL A 56 11.87 -19.06 2.62
C VAL A 56 11.93 -20.56 2.87
N HIS A 57 10.78 -21.25 2.84
CA HIS A 57 10.75 -22.70 2.92
C HIS A 57 11.47 -23.36 1.74
N ALA A 58 11.25 -22.85 0.52
CA ALA A 58 11.86 -23.42 -0.70
C ALA A 58 13.37 -23.14 -0.81
N LEU A 59 13.83 -21.95 -0.39
CA LEU A 59 15.23 -21.52 -0.55
C LEU A 59 16.12 -21.85 0.66
N LEU A 60 15.58 -21.70 1.87
CA LEU A 60 16.34 -21.81 3.11
C LEU A 60 16.00 -23.08 3.90
N GLY A 61 15.03 -23.88 3.43
CA GLY A 61 14.59 -25.11 4.11
C GLY A 61 13.98 -24.88 5.50
N ARG A 62 13.60 -23.64 5.83
CA ARG A 62 13.01 -23.27 7.12
C ARG A 62 11.50 -23.24 7.03
N SER A 63 10.84 -23.85 8.01
CA SER A 63 9.38 -23.92 8.07
C SER A 63 8.71 -22.71 8.75
N LEU A 64 9.47 -21.93 9.52
CA LEU A 64 8.96 -20.78 10.27
C LEU A 64 9.82 -19.55 10.03
N LEU A 65 9.15 -18.41 9.81
CA LEU A 65 9.80 -17.10 9.78
C LEU A 65 10.25 -16.67 11.17
N ALA A 66 11.27 -15.81 11.23
CA ALA A 66 11.67 -15.19 12.50
C ALA A 66 10.49 -14.37 13.04
N TRP A 67 10.30 -14.40 14.36
CA TRP A 67 9.14 -13.78 15.02
C TRP A 67 8.99 -12.27 14.78
N ASN A 68 10.07 -11.58 14.48
CA ASN A 68 10.11 -10.15 14.20
C ASN A 68 9.94 -9.79 12.71
N THR A 69 10.10 -10.75 11.79
CA THR A 69 9.93 -10.54 10.34
C THR A 69 8.55 -9.96 9.98
N PRO A 70 7.43 -10.51 10.48
CA PRO A 70 6.11 -9.94 10.19
C PRO A 70 5.97 -8.47 10.63
N PHE A 71 6.53 -8.12 11.79
CA PHE A 71 6.45 -6.78 12.34
C PHE A 71 7.20 -5.75 11.48
N PHE A 72 8.46 -6.00 11.18
CA PHE A 72 9.27 -5.08 10.37
C PHE A 72 8.73 -4.95 8.93
N SER A 73 8.36 -6.07 8.33
CA SER A 73 7.78 -6.07 6.98
C SER A 73 6.46 -5.32 6.92
N PHE A 74 5.60 -5.45 7.95
CA PHE A 74 4.35 -4.71 8.05
C PHE A 74 4.59 -3.19 8.07
N ILE A 75 5.47 -2.72 8.96
CA ILE A 75 5.79 -1.29 9.06
C ILE A 75 6.31 -0.75 7.72
N MET A 76 7.25 -1.47 7.09
CA MET A 76 7.86 -1.03 5.84
C MET A 76 6.86 -0.99 4.69
N ILE A 77 6.08 -2.05 4.48
CA ILE A 77 5.09 -2.12 3.39
C ILE A 77 4.01 -1.05 3.58
N VAL A 78 3.52 -0.86 4.81
CA VAL A 78 2.48 0.13 5.09
C VAL A 78 3.04 1.55 4.90
N ALA A 79 4.22 1.86 5.42
CA ALA A 79 4.83 3.18 5.25
C ALA A 79 5.01 3.53 3.77
N LEU A 80 5.62 2.64 2.99
CA LEU A 80 5.84 2.84 1.56
C LEU A 80 4.53 2.97 0.76
N GLY A 81 3.55 2.12 1.08
CA GLY A 81 2.27 2.15 0.39
C GLY A 81 1.45 3.40 0.70
N VAL A 82 1.54 3.93 1.92
CA VAL A 82 0.92 5.20 2.30
C VAL A 82 1.55 6.35 1.53
N ASP A 83 2.87 6.42 1.47
CA ASP A 83 3.58 7.47 0.75
C ASP A 83 3.19 7.50 -0.74
N TYR A 84 3.14 6.33 -1.39
CA TYR A 84 2.71 6.23 -2.79
C TYR A 84 1.26 6.66 -2.98
N SER A 85 0.38 6.31 -2.04
CA SER A 85 -1.03 6.69 -2.09
C SER A 85 -1.21 8.21 -1.95
N ILE A 86 -0.44 8.84 -1.08
CA ILE A 86 -0.46 10.30 -0.87
C ILE A 86 0.01 11.01 -2.14
N PHE A 87 1.15 10.61 -2.73
CA PHE A 87 1.66 11.20 -3.96
C PHE A 87 0.66 11.08 -5.11
N LEU A 88 0.08 9.90 -5.29
CA LEU A 88 -0.91 9.66 -6.33
C LEU A 88 -2.15 10.55 -6.15
N MET A 89 -2.63 10.70 -4.91
CA MET A 89 -3.78 11.52 -4.58
C MET A 89 -3.50 13.01 -4.76
N MET A 90 -2.33 13.49 -4.37
CA MET A 90 -1.92 14.87 -4.58
C MET A 90 -1.88 15.20 -6.08
N ARG A 91 -1.29 14.31 -6.87
CA ARG A 91 -1.24 14.49 -8.34
C ARG A 91 -2.61 14.47 -8.99
N TYR A 92 -3.47 13.55 -8.55
CA TYR A 92 -4.86 13.52 -9.02
C TYR A 92 -5.60 14.85 -8.78
N ARG A 93 -5.41 15.47 -7.61
CA ARG A 93 -6.03 16.76 -7.27
C ARG A 93 -5.46 17.90 -8.11
N GLU A 94 -4.16 17.96 -8.23
CA GLU A 94 -3.49 18.98 -9.07
C GLU A 94 -4.00 18.93 -10.50
N LEU A 95 -4.12 17.75 -11.11
CA LEU A 95 -4.70 17.58 -12.43
C LEU A 95 -6.17 18.01 -12.49
N GLY A 96 -6.90 17.86 -11.40
CA GLY A 96 -8.29 18.32 -11.30
C GLY A 96 -8.43 19.83 -11.29
N GLU A 97 -7.46 20.56 -10.73
CA GLU A 97 -7.42 22.02 -10.71
C GLU A 97 -6.99 22.58 -12.07
N VAL A 98 -6.00 21.95 -12.71
CA VAL A 98 -5.47 22.38 -14.02
C VAL A 98 -6.45 22.05 -15.15
N ASN A 99 -7.14 20.93 -15.09
CA ASN A 99 -8.06 20.45 -16.12
C ASN A 99 -9.45 20.14 -15.56
N PRO A 100 -10.28 21.18 -15.28
CA PRO A 100 -11.60 20.98 -14.67
C PRO A 100 -12.56 20.14 -15.52
N GLY A 101 -12.40 20.13 -16.84
CA GLY A 101 -13.24 19.38 -17.78
C GLY A 101 -12.93 17.90 -17.92
N TRP A 102 -11.85 17.41 -17.33
CA TRP A 102 -11.48 16.00 -17.40
C TRP A 102 -12.36 15.13 -16.51
N THR A 103 -12.65 13.94 -16.99
CA THR A 103 -13.35 12.93 -16.18
C THR A 103 -12.46 12.39 -15.05
N THR A 104 -13.07 11.78 -14.03
CA THR A 104 -12.34 11.12 -12.95
C THR A 104 -11.34 10.09 -13.46
N SER A 105 -11.74 9.33 -14.49
CA SER A 105 -10.87 8.30 -15.09
C SER A 105 -9.66 8.90 -15.81
N GLU A 106 -9.84 9.98 -16.57
CA GLU A 106 -8.74 10.66 -17.29
C GLU A 106 -7.71 11.24 -16.30
N LYS A 107 -8.18 11.94 -15.27
CA LYS A 107 -7.30 12.46 -14.19
C LYS A 107 -6.52 11.36 -13.51
N MET A 108 -7.17 10.22 -13.22
CA MET A 108 -6.52 9.11 -12.55
C MET A 108 -5.51 8.40 -13.43
N LEU A 109 -5.83 8.17 -14.71
CA LEU A 109 -4.88 7.59 -15.66
C LEU A 109 -3.64 8.46 -15.81
N GLN A 110 -3.81 9.76 -15.97
CA GLN A 110 -2.68 10.69 -16.09
C GLN A 110 -1.87 10.78 -14.79
N ALA A 111 -2.52 10.77 -13.63
CA ALA A 111 -1.83 10.73 -12.34
C ALA A 111 -1.02 9.43 -12.19
N CYS A 112 -1.58 8.28 -12.58
CA CYS A 112 -0.87 7.00 -12.55
C CYS A 112 0.30 6.96 -13.53
N ASP A 113 0.19 7.56 -14.71
CA ASP A 113 1.28 7.61 -15.69
C ASP A 113 2.48 8.42 -15.16
N ILE A 114 2.21 9.59 -14.61
CA ILE A 114 3.25 10.49 -14.08
C ILE A 114 3.88 9.90 -12.81
N ILE A 115 3.07 9.52 -11.82
CA ILE A 115 3.56 9.00 -10.55
C ILE A 115 4.09 7.58 -10.72
N GLY A 116 3.53 6.77 -11.62
CA GLY A 116 3.96 5.41 -11.88
C GLY A 116 5.44 5.31 -12.24
N THR A 117 5.95 6.20 -13.07
CA THR A 117 7.37 6.25 -13.41
C THR A 117 8.25 6.50 -12.18
N VAL A 118 7.84 7.43 -11.31
CA VAL A 118 8.55 7.74 -10.06
C VAL A 118 8.50 6.55 -9.10
N VAL A 119 7.33 5.94 -8.95
CA VAL A 119 7.11 4.79 -8.07
C VAL A 119 7.92 3.56 -8.53
N ILE A 120 7.95 3.29 -9.84
CA ILE A 120 8.76 2.19 -10.40
C ILE A 120 10.24 2.44 -10.16
N SER A 121 10.73 3.66 -10.39
CA SER A 121 12.13 4.00 -10.12
C SER A 121 12.50 3.85 -8.66
N ALA A 122 11.63 4.33 -7.75
CA ALA A 122 11.79 4.17 -6.32
C ALA A 122 11.75 2.69 -5.90
N ALA A 123 10.87 1.90 -6.49
CA ALA A 123 10.75 0.47 -6.24
C ALA A 123 12.03 -0.29 -6.66
N ILE A 124 12.62 0.05 -7.80
CA ILE A 124 13.88 -0.55 -8.26
C ILE A 124 15.03 -0.21 -7.30
N ILE A 125 15.16 1.06 -6.90
CA ILE A 125 16.21 1.49 -5.99
C ILE A 125 16.05 0.85 -4.61
N LEU A 126 14.85 0.87 -4.08
CA LEU A 126 14.57 0.34 -2.74
C LEU A 126 14.65 -1.18 -2.71
N GLY A 127 14.08 -1.86 -3.72
CA GLY A 127 14.18 -3.31 -3.87
C GLY A 127 15.63 -3.76 -4.05
N GLY A 128 16.43 -3.04 -4.84
CA GLY A 128 17.87 -3.30 -4.94
C GLY A 128 18.60 -3.13 -3.61
N THR A 129 18.19 -2.14 -2.79
CA THR A 129 18.76 -1.92 -1.45
C THR A 129 18.41 -3.07 -0.50
N PHE A 130 17.16 -3.53 -0.49
CA PHE A 130 16.76 -4.68 0.33
C PHE A 130 17.36 -5.99 -0.20
N ALA A 131 17.41 -6.20 -1.52
CA ALA A 131 18.06 -7.35 -2.11
C ALA A 131 19.55 -7.44 -1.74
N ALA A 132 20.23 -6.31 -1.55
CA ALA A 132 21.61 -6.27 -1.06
C ALA A 132 21.79 -6.81 0.37
N LEU A 133 20.72 -7.00 1.14
CA LEU A 133 20.77 -7.64 2.45
C LEU A 133 20.79 -9.19 2.35
N ILE A 134 20.41 -9.76 1.21
CA ILE A 134 20.36 -11.22 1.03
C ILE A 134 21.74 -11.88 1.23
N PRO A 135 22.87 -11.33 0.71
CA PRO A 135 24.18 -11.89 0.95
C PRO A 135 24.71 -11.76 2.39
N SER A 136 24.00 -11.04 3.28
CA SER A 136 24.44 -10.84 4.68
C SER A 136 24.58 -12.14 5.49
N GLY A 137 23.90 -13.21 5.06
CA GLY A 137 23.87 -14.48 5.79
C GLY A 137 23.05 -14.45 7.09
N VAL A 138 22.42 -13.32 7.43
CA VAL A 138 21.54 -13.18 8.59
C VAL A 138 20.12 -13.52 8.19
N PRO A 139 19.53 -14.65 8.68
CA PRO A 139 18.24 -15.14 8.19
C PRO A 139 17.11 -14.13 8.33
N THR A 140 17.04 -13.41 9.43
CA THR A 140 16.01 -12.39 9.67
C THR A 140 16.07 -11.25 8.64
N LEU A 141 17.28 -10.79 8.30
CA LEU A 141 17.43 -9.73 7.29
C LEU A 141 17.02 -10.22 5.90
N ILE A 142 17.35 -11.47 5.57
CA ILE A 142 16.93 -12.08 4.30
C ILE A 142 15.41 -12.20 4.23
N GLU A 143 14.78 -12.68 5.28
CA GLU A 143 13.33 -12.83 5.37
C GLU A 143 12.60 -11.49 5.23
N VAL A 144 13.07 -10.45 5.93
CA VAL A 144 12.50 -9.09 5.83
C VAL A 144 12.71 -8.52 4.44
N ALA A 145 13.92 -8.64 3.87
CA ALA A 145 14.23 -8.16 2.53
C ALA A 145 13.31 -8.76 1.48
N LEU A 146 13.19 -10.09 1.45
CA LEU A 146 12.30 -10.80 0.53
C LEU A 146 10.83 -10.39 0.70
N CYS A 147 10.36 -10.27 1.95
CA CYS A 147 8.99 -9.87 2.24
C CYS A 147 8.70 -8.46 1.74
N VAL A 148 9.60 -7.51 1.99
CA VAL A 148 9.46 -6.12 1.57
C VAL A 148 9.53 -6.00 0.05
N ASP A 149 10.45 -6.69 -0.61
CA ASP A 149 10.60 -6.66 -2.07
C ASP A 149 9.35 -7.22 -2.78
N ILE A 150 8.81 -8.34 -2.30
CA ILE A 150 7.55 -8.89 -2.80
C ILE A 150 6.40 -7.92 -2.54
N GLY A 151 6.32 -7.35 -1.33
CA GLY A 151 5.30 -6.36 -0.96
C GLY A 151 5.37 -5.11 -1.85
N LEU A 152 6.56 -4.63 -2.13
CA LEU A 152 6.80 -3.49 -3.00
C LEU A 152 6.33 -3.74 -4.44
N LEU A 153 6.66 -4.91 -5.00
CA LEU A 153 6.17 -5.32 -6.31
C LEU A 153 4.63 -5.38 -6.34
N LEU A 154 4.02 -5.98 -5.32
CA LEU A 154 2.56 -6.03 -5.22
C LEU A 154 1.95 -4.63 -5.13
N LEU A 155 2.53 -3.72 -4.37
CA LEU A 155 2.04 -2.34 -4.24
C LEU A 155 2.09 -1.56 -5.55
N VAL A 156 3.17 -1.70 -6.33
CA VAL A 156 3.31 -1.05 -7.64
C VAL A 156 2.15 -1.40 -8.57
N PHE A 157 1.66 -2.64 -8.51
CA PHE A 157 0.53 -3.10 -9.34
C PHE A 157 -0.84 -2.87 -8.69
N LEU A 158 -0.99 -3.16 -7.40
CA LEU A 158 -2.28 -3.13 -6.72
C LEU A 158 -2.77 -1.70 -6.45
N LEU A 159 -1.88 -0.77 -6.09
CA LEU A 159 -2.29 0.59 -5.74
C LEU A 159 -2.96 1.34 -6.89
N PRO A 160 -2.39 1.42 -8.11
CA PRO A 160 -3.05 2.11 -9.22
C PRO A 160 -4.42 1.52 -9.56
N ILE A 161 -4.54 0.19 -9.53
CA ILE A 161 -5.77 -0.53 -9.85
C ILE A 161 -6.85 -0.22 -8.81
N ASN A 162 -6.53 -0.39 -7.53
CA ASN A 162 -7.47 -0.17 -6.44
C ASN A 162 -7.84 1.30 -6.24
N MET A 163 -6.89 2.23 -6.42
CA MET A 163 -7.16 3.66 -6.37
C MET A 163 -8.10 4.10 -7.49
N SER A 164 -7.90 3.59 -8.70
CA SER A 164 -8.80 3.87 -9.84
C SER A 164 -10.21 3.38 -9.56
N ALA A 165 -10.36 2.18 -9.00
CA ALA A 165 -11.65 1.62 -8.60
C ALA A 165 -12.31 2.42 -7.46
N ALA A 166 -11.55 2.77 -6.42
CA ALA A 166 -12.02 3.55 -5.29
C ALA A 166 -12.52 4.94 -5.70
N MET A 167 -11.79 5.60 -6.62
CA MET A 167 -12.18 6.91 -7.15
C MET A 167 -13.47 6.84 -7.95
N LYS A 168 -13.64 5.84 -8.81
CA LYS A 168 -14.90 5.63 -9.55
C LYS A 168 -16.07 5.46 -8.59
N ILE A 169 -15.94 4.59 -7.59
CA ILE A 169 -16.99 4.34 -6.61
C ILE A 169 -17.32 5.61 -5.82
N THR A 170 -16.31 6.37 -5.41
CA THR A 170 -16.50 7.56 -4.58
C THR A 170 -17.14 8.71 -5.37
N TYR A 171 -16.66 9.00 -6.57
CA TYR A 171 -17.10 10.18 -7.31
C TYR A 171 -18.28 9.91 -8.25
N GLU A 172 -18.33 8.76 -8.94
CA GLU A 172 -19.44 8.41 -9.82
C GLU A 172 -20.65 7.86 -9.04
N GLY A 173 -20.40 7.09 -7.97
CA GLY A 173 -21.46 6.57 -7.09
C GLY A 173 -22.20 7.66 -6.33
N LEU A 174 -21.49 8.70 -5.87
CA LEU A 174 -22.09 9.84 -5.18
C LEU A 174 -22.80 10.80 -6.16
N GLY A 175 -22.27 11.00 -7.35
CA GLY A 175 -22.90 11.82 -8.40
C GLY A 175 -24.25 11.26 -8.86
N ARG A 176 -24.34 9.93 -8.96
CA ARG A 176 -25.58 9.23 -9.33
C ARG A 176 -26.67 9.33 -8.25
N LYS A 177 -26.29 9.37 -6.96
CA LYS A 177 -27.21 9.57 -5.83
C LYS A 177 -27.74 11.00 -5.75
N LYS A 178 -26.93 11.99 -6.12
CA LYS A 178 -27.32 13.40 -6.10
C LYS A 178 -28.33 13.70 -7.23
N ASN A 179 -28.08 13.19 -8.42
CA ASN A 179 -28.98 13.38 -9.58
C ASN A 179 -30.35 12.66 -9.41
N LYS A 180 -30.40 11.61 -8.57
CA LYS A 180 -31.66 10.90 -8.27
C LYS A 180 -32.51 11.62 -7.20
N LYS A 181 -31.85 12.43 -6.36
CA LYS A 181 -32.52 13.20 -5.30
C LYS A 181 -33.04 14.56 -5.80
N ASP A 182 -32.47 15.05 -6.89
CA ASP A 182 -32.90 16.29 -7.55
C ASP A 182 -34.00 16.03 -8.60
N ALA A 183 -34.34 14.75 -8.86
CA ALA A 183 -35.36 14.31 -9.79
C ALA A 183 -36.66 13.77 -9.12
N GLU A 184 -36.70 13.71 -7.79
CA GLU A 184 -37.89 13.43 -6.95
C GLU A 184 -38.39 14.71 -6.25
#